data_efd6855918378988f47a6cfa02df86c1
#
_entry.id   efd6855918378988f47a6cfa02df86c1
#
_cell.length_a   1.000
_cell.length_b   1.000
_cell.length_c   1.000
_cell.angle_alpha   90.00
_cell.angle_beta   90.00
_cell.angle_gamma   90.00
#
_symmetry.space_group_name_H-M   'P 1'
#
loop_
_entity.id
_entity.type
_entity.pdbx_description
1 polymer ?
#
loop_
_entity_poly.entity_id
_entity_poly.type
_entity_poly.pdbx_seq_one_letter_code
_entity_poly.pdbx_strand_id
1 'polypeptide(L)'
;VAIMSDMLNEEKIRNLVIKHYNSITCENEMKPEIILGDVPVFSVDTEGSICLDENGDPVLTLDFSKADKIMDFIKKHNEKNPDDTIRVRGHVLVWHSQTPDWFFREKYDSQGAYVGKEKMLKRLENYIQKVLEHYDGVNSPYRGIIYAWDVVNEQIEPDDFHPEKNPGSVRYTCN
;
A
#
# COMPACT_ATOMS: atom_id res chain seq x y z
N VAL A 1 1.97 -17.06 -3.92
CA VAL A 1 2.10 -16.58 -5.31
C VAL A 1 1.75 -15.10 -5.37
N ALA A 2 2.42 -14.32 -6.23
CA ALA A 2 1.97 -12.97 -6.58
C ALA A 2 0.96 -13.04 -7.74
N ILE A 3 -0.09 -12.23 -7.65
CA ILE A 3 -1.13 -12.13 -8.69
C ILE A 3 -1.53 -10.68 -8.91
N MET A 4 -1.97 -10.37 -10.12
CA MET A 4 -2.63 -9.11 -10.47
C MET A 4 -4.15 -9.28 -10.46
N SER A 5 -4.87 -8.22 -10.12
CA SER A 5 -6.34 -8.24 -10.07
C SER A 5 -6.99 -8.62 -11.40
N ASP A 6 -6.40 -8.22 -12.51
CA ASP A 6 -6.93 -8.53 -13.86
C ASP A 6 -6.80 -10.01 -14.22
N MET A 7 -5.83 -10.73 -13.66
CA MET A 7 -5.70 -12.19 -13.83
C MET A 7 -6.93 -12.93 -13.30
N LEU A 8 -7.62 -12.38 -12.33
CA LEU A 8 -8.82 -12.96 -11.76
C LEU A 8 -10.06 -12.91 -12.70
N ASN A 9 -9.97 -12.23 -13.84
CA ASN A 9 -11.00 -12.31 -14.88
C ASN A 9 -11.01 -13.68 -15.55
N GLU A 10 -9.90 -14.41 -15.54
CA GLU A 10 -9.77 -15.73 -16.13
C GLU A 10 -10.13 -16.84 -15.13
N GLU A 11 -11.15 -17.64 -15.43
CA GLU A 11 -11.57 -18.77 -14.60
C GLU A 11 -10.44 -19.78 -14.35
N LYS A 12 -9.64 -20.05 -15.38
CA LYS A 12 -8.49 -20.96 -15.29
C LYS A 12 -7.49 -20.50 -14.24
N ILE A 13 -7.21 -19.20 -14.17
CA ILE A 13 -6.29 -18.62 -13.19
C ILE A 13 -6.88 -18.71 -11.77
N ARG A 14 -8.17 -18.36 -11.60
CA ARG A 14 -8.84 -18.49 -10.29
C ARG A 14 -8.77 -19.93 -9.77
N ASN A 15 -9.08 -20.91 -10.63
CA ASN A 15 -9.04 -22.32 -10.26
C ASN A 15 -7.62 -22.80 -9.91
N LEU A 16 -6.61 -22.33 -10.65
CA LEU A 16 -5.21 -22.64 -10.37
C LEU A 16 -4.77 -22.07 -9.02
N VAL A 17 -5.13 -20.81 -8.73
CA VAL A 17 -4.81 -20.15 -7.47
C VAL A 17 -5.43 -20.92 -6.29
N ILE A 18 -6.73 -21.19 -6.33
CA ILE A 18 -7.44 -21.91 -5.27
C ILE A 18 -6.86 -23.31 -5.05
N LYS A 19 -6.49 -24.00 -6.13
CA LYS A 19 -6.01 -25.38 -6.04
C LYS A 19 -4.62 -25.53 -5.47
N HIS A 20 -3.74 -24.54 -5.66
CA HIS A 20 -2.31 -24.72 -5.43
C HIS A 20 -1.69 -23.78 -4.41
N TYR A 21 -2.39 -22.73 -3.99
CA TYR A 21 -1.81 -21.70 -3.14
C TYR A 21 -2.71 -21.34 -1.97
N ASN A 22 -2.13 -21.30 -0.78
CA ASN A 22 -2.79 -20.83 0.46
C ASN A 22 -2.27 -19.47 0.92
N SER A 23 -1.33 -18.89 0.18
CA SER A 23 -0.81 -17.53 0.43
C SER A 23 -0.63 -16.78 -0.88
N ILE A 24 -1.18 -15.57 -0.93
CA ILE A 24 -1.17 -14.66 -2.08
C ILE A 24 -0.53 -13.34 -1.69
N THR A 25 0.13 -12.72 -2.66
CA THR A 25 0.62 -11.34 -2.60
C THR A 25 0.04 -10.59 -3.80
N CYS A 26 -0.46 -9.38 -3.60
CA CYS A 26 -0.77 -8.48 -4.71
C CYS A 26 0.53 -8.09 -5.41
N GLU A 27 0.63 -8.29 -6.73
CA GLU A 27 1.86 -7.98 -7.45
C GLU A 27 2.14 -6.48 -7.46
N ASN A 28 1.11 -5.66 -7.65
CA ASN A 28 1.22 -4.20 -7.71
C ASN A 28 0.16 -3.46 -6.87
N GLU A 29 -1.02 -4.03 -6.69
CA GLU A 29 -2.23 -3.31 -6.29
C GLU A 29 -2.18 -2.75 -4.85
N MET A 30 -1.32 -3.29 -3.98
CA MET A 30 -1.10 -2.76 -2.63
C MET A 30 0.12 -1.83 -2.52
N LYS A 31 0.81 -1.55 -3.63
CA LYS A 31 1.94 -0.62 -3.63
C LYS A 31 1.48 0.83 -3.50
N PRO A 32 2.29 1.70 -2.88
CA PRO A 32 1.94 3.11 -2.68
C PRO A 32 1.52 3.83 -3.96
N GLU A 33 2.19 3.57 -5.10
CA GLU A 33 1.85 4.17 -6.40
C GLU A 33 0.41 3.90 -6.82
N ILE A 34 -0.10 2.69 -6.57
CA ILE A 34 -1.47 2.32 -6.93
C ILE A 34 -2.47 2.88 -5.93
N ILE A 35 -2.17 2.79 -4.63
CA ILE A 35 -3.08 3.27 -3.57
C ILE A 35 -3.17 4.79 -3.54
N LEU A 36 -2.07 5.49 -3.80
CA LEU A 36 -2.00 6.96 -3.84
C LEU A 36 -2.48 7.53 -5.18
N GLY A 37 -2.27 6.77 -6.28
CA GLY A 37 -2.61 7.20 -7.63
C GLY A 37 -1.61 8.17 -8.26
N ASP A 38 -1.81 8.45 -9.55
CA ASP A 38 -0.93 9.35 -10.32
C ASP A 38 -1.06 10.82 -9.89
N VAL A 39 -2.22 11.19 -9.36
CA VAL A 39 -2.53 12.53 -8.85
C VAL A 39 -3.18 12.42 -7.48
N PRO A 40 -2.94 13.40 -6.57
CA PRO A 40 -3.54 13.37 -5.25
C PRO A 40 -5.06 13.59 -5.35
N VAL A 41 -5.81 12.77 -4.63
CA VAL A 41 -7.25 12.95 -4.42
C VAL A 41 -7.48 13.33 -2.97
N PHE A 42 -8.25 14.40 -2.73
CA PHE A 42 -8.48 14.93 -1.41
C PHE A 42 -9.89 14.64 -0.91
N SER A 43 -9.99 14.40 0.38
CA SER A 43 -11.29 14.32 1.05
C SER A 43 -11.91 15.71 1.12
N VAL A 44 -13.22 15.77 0.88
CA VAL A 44 -13.99 17.02 0.99
C VAL A 44 -15.07 16.87 2.06
N ASP A 45 -15.44 17.98 2.69
CA ASP A 45 -16.54 18.05 3.62
C ASP A 45 -17.92 18.12 2.91
N THR A 46 -18.97 18.25 3.67
CA THR A 46 -20.36 18.32 3.14
C THR A 46 -20.63 19.56 2.30
N GLU A 47 -19.79 20.59 2.40
CA GLU A 47 -19.88 21.84 1.65
C GLU A 47 -18.97 21.84 0.41
N GLY A 48 -18.19 20.77 0.21
CA GLY A 48 -17.26 20.61 -0.90
C GLY A 48 -15.88 21.24 -0.67
N SER A 49 -15.59 21.66 0.57
CA SER A 49 -14.26 22.19 0.93
C SER A 49 -13.28 21.07 1.24
N ILE A 50 -12.03 21.23 0.85
CA ILE A 50 -10.96 20.24 1.14
C ILE A 50 -10.76 20.15 2.65
N CYS A 51 -10.86 18.92 3.18
CA CYS A 51 -10.52 18.66 4.58
C CYS A 51 -9.00 18.80 4.78
N LEU A 52 -8.62 19.47 5.87
CA LEU A 52 -7.23 19.61 6.29
C LEU A 52 -6.96 18.78 7.55
N ASP A 53 -5.76 18.24 7.65
CA ASP A 53 -5.29 17.60 8.87
C ASP A 53 -4.82 18.62 9.91
N GLU A 54 -4.34 18.15 11.07
CA GLU A 54 -3.84 19.00 12.16
C GLU A 54 -2.63 19.87 11.79
N ASN A 55 -1.92 19.54 10.71
CA ASN A 55 -0.76 20.26 10.20
C ASN A 55 -1.13 21.22 9.06
N GLY A 56 -2.42 21.28 8.68
CA GLY A 56 -2.90 22.09 7.57
C GLY A 56 -2.63 21.47 6.19
N ASP A 57 -2.27 20.19 6.11
CA ASP A 57 -2.16 19.48 4.85
C ASP A 57 -3.51 18.91 4.42
N PRO A 58 -3.81 18.89 3.12
CA PRO A 58 -4.99 18.23 2.61
C PRO A 58 -5.05 16.74 3.01
N VAL A 59 -6.21 16.29 3.44
CA VAL A 59 -6.44 14.88 3.79
C VAL A 59 -6.60 14.05 2.52
N LEU A 60 -5.69 13.10 2.29
CA LEU A 60 -5.73 12.22 1.13
C LEU A 60 -6.87 11.20 1.21
N THR A 61 -7.54 10.99 0.09
CA THR A 61 -8.37 9.82 -0.18
C THR A 61 -7.52 8.78 -0.89
N LEU A 62 -7.50 7.55 -0.38
CA LEU A 62 -6.73 6.44 -0.94
C LEU A 62 -7.63 5.54 -1.78
N ASP A 63 -7.10 5.01 -2.88
CA ASP A 63 -7.83 4.09 -3.76
C ASP A 63 -7.40 2.64 -3.53
N PHE A 64 -8.26 1.87 -2.89
CA PHE A 64 -8.05 0.45 -2.64
C PHE A 64 -8.74 -0.45 -3.68
N SER A 65 -9.46 0.12 -4.63
CA SER A 65 -10.38 -0.61 -5.53
C SER A 65 -9.74 -1.75 -6.31
N LYS A 66 -8.47 -1.63 -6.69
CA LYS A 66 -7.75 -2.68 -7.42
C LYS A 66 -7.36 -3.84 -6.49
N ALA A 67 -6.82 -3.54 -5.32
CA ALA A 67 -6.45 -4.56 -4.34
C ALA A 67 -7.69 -5.25 -3.75
N ASP A 68 -8.78 -4.50 -3.55
CA ASP A 68 -10.04 -5.03 -3.03
C ASP A 68 -10.63 -6.12 -3.93
N LYS A 69 -10.40 -6.09 -5.24
CA LYS A 69 -10.81 -7.20 -6.13
C LYS A 69 -10.15 -8.52 -5.74
N ILE A 70 -8.87 -8.48 -5.37
CA ILE A 70 -8.13 -9.67 -4.90
C ILE A 70 -8.62 -10.07 -3.51
N MET A 71 -8.78 -9.11 -2.62
CA MET A 71 -9.27 -9.35 -1.26
C MET A 71 -10.68 -9.94 -1.25
N ASP A 72 -11.58 -9.44 -2.09
CA ASP A 72 -12.93 -9.96 -2.27
C ASP A 72 -12.95 -11.39 -2.80
N PHE A 73 -12.07 -11.70 -3.76
CA PHE A 73 -11.94 -13.05 -4.27
C PHE A 73 -11.53 -14.03 -3.17
N ILE A 74 -10.53 -13.66 -2.38
CA ILE A 74 -10.02 -14.48 -1.25
C ILE A 74 -11.09 -14.60 -0.16
N LYS A 75 -11.72 -13.50 0.23
CA LYS A 75 -12.79 -13.48 1.23
C LYS A 75 -13.93 -14.43 0.84
N LYS A 76 -14.41 -14.35 -0.40
CA LYS A 76 -15.46 -15.23 -0.92
C LYS A 76 -15.05 -16.70 -0.93
N HIS A 77 -13.79 -17.00 -1.19
CA HIS A 77 -13.26 -18.36 -1.09
C HIS A 77 -13.26 -18.83 0.37
N ASN A 78 -12.72 -18.04 1.29
CA ASN A 78 -12.60 -18.39 2.70
C ASN A 78 -13.96 -18.58 3.39
N GLU A 79 -14.95 -17.76 3.05
CA GLU A 79 -16.33 -17.92 3.56
C GLU A 79 -16.96 -19.26 3.17
N LYS A 80 -16.60 -19.80 2.00
CA LYS A 80 -17.10 -21.09 1.51
C LYS A 80 -16.26 -22.28 1.97
N ASN A 81 -15.01 -22.05 2.30
CA ASN A 81 -14.03 -23.09 2.60
C ASN A 81 -13.25 -22.73 3.89
N PRO A 82 -13.90 -22.77 5.06
CA PRO A 82 -13.27 -22.35 6.32
C PRO A 82 -12.09 -23.21 6.76
N ASP A 83 -12.02 -24.46 6.28
CA ASP A 83 -10.93 -25.41 6.55
C ASP A 83 -9.78 -25.33 5.53
N ASP A 84 -9.97 -24.57 4.43
CA ASP A 84 -8.99 -24.40 3.35
C ASP A 84 -8.87 -22.91 2.98
N THR A 85 -8.42 -22.11 3.95
CA THR A 85 -8.36 -20.66 3.79
C THR A 85 -7.09 -20.22 3.07
N ILE A 86 -7.25 -19.18 2.24
CA ILE A 86 -6.17 -18.45 1.60
C ILE A 86 -5.92 -17.16 2.40
N ARG A 87 -4.67 -16.82 2.63
CA ARG A 87 -4.26 -15.59 3.31
C ARG A 87 -3.42 -14.70 2.41
N VAL A 88 -3.27 -13.45 2.78
CA VAL A 88 -2.52 -12.45 2.02
C VAL A 88 -1.30 -12.00 2.80
N ARG A 89 -0.17 -11.89 2.10
CA ARG A 89 0.97 -11.09 2.53
C ARG A 89 0.81 -9.70 1.93
N GLY A 90 0.62 -8.69 2.76
CA GLY A 90 0.53 -7.30 2.32
C GLY A 90 1.88 -6.82 1.80
N HIS A 91 1.92 -6.34 0.57
CA HIS A 91 3.12 -5.85 -0.09
C HIS A 91 2.77 -4.58 -0.86
N VAL A 92 3.17 -3.42 -0.37
CA VAL A 92 4.13 -3.05 0.64
C VAL A 92 3.67 -1.72 1.28
N LEU A 93 3.99 -1.49 2.56
CA LEU A 93 3.64 -0.22 3.21
C LEU A 93 4.57 0.92 2.76
N VAL A 94 5.89 0.67 2.71
CA VAL A 94 6.89 1.69 2.37
C VAL A 94 7.92 1.13 1.40
N TRP A 95 8.12 1.84 0.29
CA TRP A 95 9.15 1.50 -0.68
C TRP A 95 9.72 2.77 -1.31
N HIS A 96 11.04 2.78 -1.56
CA HIS A 96 11.73 3.88 -2.24
C HIS A 96 11.34 3.99 -3.73
N SER A 97 10.89 2.89 -4.35
CA SER A 97 10.33 2.81 -5.69
C SER A 97 8.80 2.75 -5.64
N GLN A 98 8.13 2.99 -6.75
CA GLN A 98 6.68 2.92 -6.89
C GLN A 98 5.91 3.67 -5.77
N THR A 99 6.43 4.87 -5.43
CA THR A 99 5.73 5.86 -4.60
C THR A 99 5.72 7.17 -5.37
N PRO A 100 4.58 7.81 -5.60
CA PRO A 100 4.51 9.01 -6.44
C PRO A 100 5.27 10.18 -5.81
N ASP A 101 6.05 10.90 -6.63
CA ASP A 101 6.92 12.01 -6.16
C ASP A 101 6.13 13.13 -5.46
N TRP A 102 4.90 13.42 -5.91
CA TRP A 102 4.06 14.42 -5.29
C TRP A 102 3.77 14.15 -3.80
N PHE A 103 3.80 12.89 -3.36
CA PHE A 103 3.60 12.52 -1.96
C PHE A 103 4.65 13.10 -1.02
N PHE A 104 5.85 13.35 -1.54
CA PHE A 104 6.97 13.92 -0.77
C PHE A 104 7.04 15.46 -0.83
N ARG A 105 6.11 16.12 -1.54
CA ARG A 105 6.17 17.56 -1.79
C ARG A 105 5.16 18.35 -0.96
N GLU A 106 5.45 19.64 -0.75
CA GLU A 106 4.55 20.53 -0.02
C GLU A 106 3.19 20.61 -0.70
N LYS A 107 2.14 20.49 0.13
CA LYS A 107 0.73 20.50 -0.30
C LYS A 107 0.39 19.42 -1.35
N TYR A 108 1.23 18.40 -1.49
CA TYR A 108 1.13 17.37 -2.53
C TYR A 108 1.17 17.93 -3.97
N ASP A 109 1.82 19.09 -4.14
CA ASP A 109 2.01 19.73 -5.44
C ASP A 109 3.30 19.22 -6.09
N SER A 110 3.19 18.62 -7.30
CA SER A 110 4.33 18.07 -8.05
C SER A 110 5.44 19.11 -8.35
N GLN A 111 5.13 20.40 -8.27
CA GLN A 111 6.09 21.50 -8.43
C GLN A 111 6.55 22.07 -7.07
N GLY A 112 5.98 21.61 -5.97
CA GLY A 112 6.34 22.07 -4.63
C GLY A 112 7.74 21.62 -4.18
N ALA A 113 8.29 22.29 -3.18
CA ALA A 113 9.51 21.81 -2.52
C ALA A 113 9.25 20.50 -1.77
N TYR A 114 10.31 19.71 -1.52
CA TYR A 114 10.18 18.54 -0.66
C TYR A 114 9.89 18.96 0.79
N VAL A 115 9.01 18.22 1.45
CA VAL A 115 8.66 18.46 2.85
C VAL A 115 9.82 18.11 3.79
N GLY A 116 9.85 18.76 4.93
CA GLY A 116 10.82 18.43 5.99
C GLY A 116 10.52 17.07 6.64
N LYS A 117 11.53 16.50 7.29
CA LYS A 117 11.50 15.18 7.93
C LYS A 117 10.28 14.95 8.84
N GLU A 118 10.00 15.90 9.74
CA GLU A 118 8.91 15.76 10.72
C GLU A 118 7.54 15.64 10.03
N LYS A 119 7.30 16.51 9.05
CA LYS A 119 6.08 16.48 8.23
C LYS A 119 5.96 15.18 7.43
N MET A 120 7.07 14.71 6.86
CA MET A 120 7.09 13.46 6.12
C MET A 120 6.77 12.26 7.00
N LEU A 121 7.33 12.19 8.21
CA LEU A 121 7.04 11.12 9.16
C LEU A 121 5.54 11.10 9.53
N LYS A 122 4.92 12.27 9.71
CA LYS A 122 3.50 12.37 10.00
C LYS A 122 2.62 11.93 8.82
N ARG A 123 2.97 12.33 7.60
CA ARG A 123 2.29 11.86 6.39
C ARG A 123 2.37 10.35 6.24
N LEU A 124 3.56 9.78 6.48
CA LEU A 124 3.77 8.35 6.40
C LEU A 124 2.97 7.60 7.45
N GLU A 125 2.94 8.10 8.69
CA GLU A 125 2.09 7.56 9.75
C GLU A 125 0.62 7.56 9.34
N ASN A 126 0.10 8.69 8.86
CA ASN A 126 -1.30 8.81 8.43
C ASN A 126 -1.62 7.86 7.26
N TYR A 127 -0.71 7.72 6.30
CA TYR A 127 -0.85 6.79 5.18
C TYR A 127 -0.92 5.34 5.67
N ILE A 128 0.04 4.92 6.48
CA ILE A 128 0.10 3.56 7.02
C ILE A 128 -1.15 3.25 7.85
N GLN A 129 -1.57 4.17 8.71
CA GLN A 129 -2.79 4.00 9.52
C GLN A 129 -4.03 3.78 8.65
N LYS A 130 -4.21 4.55 7.59
CA LYS A 130 -5.33 4.38 6.66
C LYS A 130 -5.29 3.03 5.93
N VAL A 131 -4.12 2.58 5.51
CA VAL A 131 -3.96 1.26 4.88
C VAL A 131 -4.31 0.15 5.86
N LEU A 132 -3.77 0.20 7.07
CA LEU A 132 -4.04 -0.82 8.09
C LEU A 132 -5.51 -0.79 8.55
N GLU A 133 -6.12 0.39 8.70
CA GLU A 133 -7.54 0.51 9.05
C GLU A 133 -8.44 -0.08 7.97
N HIS A 134 -8.10 0.13 6.68
CA HIS A 134 -8.86 -0.43 5.57
C HIS A 134 -8.84 -1.98 5.57
N TYR A 135 -7.68 -2.60 5.81
CA TYR A 135 -7.54 -4.05 5.68
C TYR A 135 -7.74 -4.82 6.99
N ASP A 136 -7.39 -4.23 8.15
CA ASP A 136 -7.40 -4.94 9.44
C ASP A 136 -8.13 -4.17 10.56
N GLY A 137 -8.68 -3.01 10.25
CA GLY A 137 -9.51 -2.22 11.18
C GLY A 137 -10.69 -3.03 11.70
N VAL A 138 -11.26 -2.60 12.86
CA VAL A 138 -12.33 -3.33 13.54
C VAL A 138 -13.58 -3.56 12.68
N ASN A 139 -13.83 -2.67 11.73
CA ASN A 139 -14.96 -2.72 10.79
C ASN A 139 -14.55 -3.21 9.38
N SER A 140 -13.29 -3.57 9.17
CA SER A 140 -12.83 -4.04 7.87
C SER A 140 -13.47 -5.36 7.49
N PRO A 141 -14.01 -5.48 6.25
CA PRO A 141 -14.52 -6.75 5.76
C PRO A 141 -13.43 -7.79 5.48
N TYR A 142 -12.16 -7.37 5.54
CA TYR A 142 -10.96 -8.18 5.23
C TYR A 142 -10.16 -8.56 6.48
N ARG A 143 -10.64 -8.16 7.65
CA ARG A 143 -9.92 -8.38 8.91
C ARG A 143 -9.48 -9.83 9.10
N GLY A 144 -8.19 -10.01 9.39
CA GLY A 144 -7.57 -11.33 9.60
C GLY A 144 -7.21 -12.09 8.33
N ILE A 145 -7.47 -11.56 7.13
CA ILE A 145 -7.02 -12.16 5.86
C ILE A 145 -5.53 -11.89 5.65
N ILE A 146 -5.05 -10.68 5.98
CA ILE A 146 -3.63 -10.36 5.89
C ILE A 146 -2.92 -10.90 7.14
N TYR A 147 -1.91 -11.76 6.93
CA TYR A 147 -1.17 -12.38 8.03
C TYR A 147 0.17 -11.73 8.33
N ALA A 148 0.70 -10.97 7.40
CA ALA A 148 1.98 -10.26 7.54
C ALA A 148 2.05 -9.10 6.54
N TRP A 149 2.84 -8.06 6.87
CA TRP A 149 3.17 -6.94 5.99
C TRP A 149 4.66 -6.87 5.75
N ASP A 150 5.03 -6.59 4.52
CA ASP A 150 6.33 -6.02 4.19
C ASP A 150 6.29 -4.55 4.57
N VAL A 151 6.92 -4.20 5.71
CA VAL A 151 6.83 -2.83 6.23
C VAL A 151 7.67 -1.88 5.39
N VAL A 152 8.93 -2.24 5.14
CA VAL A 152 9.84 -1.50 4.26
C VAL A 152 10.48 -2.46 3.27
N ASN A 153 10.30 -2.21 1.98
CA ASN A 153 10.91 -3.02 0.92
C ASN A 153 12.27 -2.44 0.50
N GLU A 154 13.24 -3.33 0.23
CA GLU A 154 14.54 -2.98 -0.36
C GLU A 154 15.29 -1.86 0.36
N GLN A 155 15.22 -1.84 1.69
CA GLN A 155 15.96 -0.84 2.48
C GLN A 155 17.48 -1.03 2.45
N ILE A 156 17.95 -2.23 2.08
CA ILE A 156 19.36 -2.55 1.95
C ILE A 156 19.75 -2.51 0.47
N GLU A 157 20.82 -1.79 0.16
CA GLU A 157 21.37 -1.70 -1.20
C GLU A 157 22.73 -2.41 -1.24
N PRO A 158 22.77 -3.68 -1.65
CA PRO A 158 24.01 -4.47 -1.64
C PRO A 158 25.04 -4.00 -2.69
N ASP A 159 24.56 -3.42 -3.79
CA ASP A 159 25.43 -2.99 -4.90
C ASP A 159 26.06 -1.60 -4.66
N ASP A 160 25.53 -0.85 -3.73
CA ASP A 160 26.04 0.50 -3.35
C ASP A 160 26.63 0.47 -1.93
N PHE A 161 27.48 -0.54 -1.67
CA PHE A 161 28.16 -0.66 -0.39
C PHE A 161 29.31 0.36 -0.27
N HIS A 162 29.00 1.47 0.37
CA HIS A 162 29.96 2.49 0.75
C HIS A 162 30.03 2.58 2.28
N PRO A 163 30.96 1.81 2.94
CA PRO A 163 31.01 1.75 4.40
C PRO A 163 31.22 3.11 5.07
N GLU A 164 31.89 4.03 4.40
CA GLU A 164 32.11 5.41 4.86
C GLU A 164 30.87 6.29 4.76
N LYS A 165 29.94 5.96 3.87
CA LYS A 165 28.65 6.67 3.65
C LYS A 165 27.45 5.88 4.13
N ASN A 166 27.58 4.57 4.08
CA ASN A 166 26.50 3.63 4.35
C ASN A 166 26.97 2.43 5.20
N PRO A 167 27.23 2.63 6.51
CA PRO A 167 27.78 1.61 7.41
C PRO A 167 26.77 0.51 7.73
N GLY A 168 26.24 -0.19 6.90
CA GLY A 168 25.27 -1.28 7.07
C GLY A 168 24.54 -1.56 5.77
N SER A 169 25.05 -0.99 4.66
CA SER A 169 24.43 -1.13 3.34
C SER A 169 22.94 -0.78 3.36
N VAL A 170 22.58 0.20 4.20
CA VAL A 170 21.23 0.74 4.25
C VAL A 170 21.10 1.85 3.21
N ARG A 171 20.04 1.82 2.43
CA ARG A 171 19.77 2.86 1.43
C ARG A 171 19.48 4.19 2.11
N TYR A 172 20.36 5.19 1.89
CA TYR A 172 20.23 6.53 2.49
C TYR A 172 19.46 7.52 1.61
N THR A 173 19.51 7.34 0.31
CA THR A 173 18.89 8.28 -0.62
C THR A 173 17.98 7.54 -1.58
N CYS A 174 16.77 8.01 -1.64
CA CYS A 174 15.92 7.82 -2.81
C CYS A 174 16.20 9.04 -3.70
N ASN A 175 16.90 8.87 -4.80
CA ASN A 175 17.04 9.93 -5.81
C ASN A 175 15.73 10.06 -6.57
#